data_1c9ebc3655a14bfb2e073cd3b95f5534
#
_entry.id   1c9ebc3655a14bfb2e073cd3b95f5534
#
_cell.length_a   1.000
_cell.length_b   1.000
_cell.length_c   1.000
_cell.angle_alpha   90.00
_cell.angle_beta   90.00
_cell.angle_gamma   90.00
#
_symmetry.space_group_name_H-M   'P 1'
#
loop_
_entity.id
_entity.type
_entity.pdbx_description
1 polymer ?
#
loop_
_entity_poly.entity_id
_entity_poly.type
_entity_poly.pdbx_seq_one_letter_code
_entity_poly.pdbx_strand_id
1 'polypeptide(L)'
;EIYSLTTIDLNAYKEKQMKRRIDTLIAKHKIVGYDKYVQALKTDKVLFEEFVGYITINVSEFYRNPEQWKYLEETVIPELIQRFGKNLKVWSAACSTGDEPYSLVMALSRHIPLQQIRIYATDLDKQVIAKAKTGLYGEKSIEGVPEDLKKKYFTKIGPSYKIADEIKARPTVI
;
A
#
# COMPACT_ATOMS: atom_id res chain seq x y z
N GLU A 1 10.55 14.57 -19.26
CA GLU A 1 10.17 13.34 -20.01
C GLU A 1 9.57 12.25 -19.12
N ILE A 2 10.17 11.90 -17.96
CA ILE A 2 9.62 10.87 -17.05
C ILE A 2 8.20 11.21 -16.62
N TYR A 3 7.94 12.47 -16.23
CA TYR A 3 6.59 12.91 -15.87
C TYR A 3 5.57 12.67 -17.00
N SER A 4 5.95 12.96 -18.25
CA SER A 4 5.08 12.72 -19.41
C SER A 4 4.80 11.24 -19.69
N LEU A 5 5.68 10.35 -19.25
CA LEU A 5 5.53 8.90 -19.43
C LEU A 5 4.77 8.23 -18.28
N THR A 6 4.97 8.70 -17.04
CA THR A 6 4.54 8.00 -15.83
C THR A 6 3.51 8.77 -15.02
N THR A 7 3.34 10.09 -15.27
CA THR A 7 2.63 11.05 -14.40
C THR A 7 3.24 11.21 -13.00
N ILE A 8 4.40 10.59 -12.73
CA ILE A 8 5.10 10.67 -11.45
C ILE A 8 6.05 11.87 -11.48
N ASP A 9 5.85 12.81 -10.57
CA ASP A 9 6.77 13.94 -10.39
C ASP A 9 7.96 13.53 -9.53
N LEU A 10 9.11 13.33 -10.17
CA LEU A 10 10.36 12.98 -9.49
C LEU A 10 10.85 14.07 -8.52
N ASN A 11 10.43 15.34 -8.72
CA ASN A 11 10.81 16.44 -7.83
C ASN A 11 10.09 16.38 -6.47
N ALA A 12 9.01 15.61 -6.36
CA ALA A 12 8.34 15.34 -5.09
C ALA A 12 9.15 14.44 -4.14
N TYR A 13 10.21 13.81 -4.65
CA TYR A 13 11.08 12.91 -3.89
C TYR A 13 12.40 13.59 -3.50
N LYS A 14 13.08 13.04 -2.49
CA LYS A 14 14.44 13.49 -2.14
C LYS A 14 15.39 13.18 -3.30
N GLU A 15 15.87 14.22 -3.99
CA GLU A 15 16.67 14.16 -5.22
C GLU A 15 17.80 13.12 -5.14
N LYS A 16 18.65 13.20 -4.12
CA LYS A 16 19.80 12.29 -3.94
C LYS A 16 19.41 10.82 -3.86
N GLN A 17 18.28 10.53 -3.23
CA GLN A 17 17.79 9.16 -3.10
C GLN A 17 17.20 8.67 -4.42
N MET A 18 16.38 9.48 -5.08
CA MET A 18 15.76 9.16 -6.36
C MET A 18 16.83 8.94 -7.43
N LYS A 19 17.81 9.85 -7.52
CA LYS A 19 18.93 9.70 -8.44
C LYS A 19 19.64 8.36 -8.26
N ARG A 20 20.03 8.01 -7.02
CA ARG A 20 20.68 6.72 -6.72
C ARG A 20 19.82 5.53 -7.16
N ARG A 21 18.51 5.59 -6.99
CA ARG A 21 17.61 4.51 -7.41
C ARG A 21 17.60 4.37 -8.93
N ILE A 22 17.50 5.47 -9.65
CA ILE A 22 17.53 5.47 -11.12
C ILE A 22 18.89 4.97 -11.63
N ASP A 23 19.99 5.42 -11.05
CA ASP A 23 21.34 4.96 -11.41
C ASP A 23 21.48 3.45 -11.21
N THR A 24 20.88 2.89 -10.15
CA THR A 24 20.88 1.45 -9.90
C THR A 24 20.16 0.67 -11.01
N LEU A 25 19.01 1.17 -11.49
CA LEU A 25 18.29 0.52 -12.60
C LEU A 25 19.06 0.63 -13.92
N ILE A 26 19.60 1.80 -14.22
CA ILE A 26 20.42 2.03 -15.41
C ILE A 26 21.60 1.04 -15.44
N ALA A 27 22.31 0.90 -14.31
CA ALA A 27 23.41 -0.03 -14.16
C ALA A 27 22.98 -1.50 -14.31
N LYS A 28 21.84 -1.88 -13.71
CA LYS A 28 21.27 -3.23 -13.80
C LYS A 28 21.02 -3.64 -15.25
N HIS A 29 20.49 -2.74 -16.05
CA HIS A 29 20.17 -2.99 -17.47
C HIS A 29 21.33 -2.70 -18.41
N LYS A 30 22.52 -2.31 -17.88
CA LYS A 30 23.74 -2.01 -18.66
C LYS A 30 23.50 -0.94 -19.75
N ILE A 31 22.57 -0.03 -19.52
CA ILE A 31 22.27 1.10 -20.41
C ILE A 31 23.22 2.24 -20.04
N VAL A 32 23.73 2.95 -21.03
CA VAL A 32 24.67 4.07 -20.79
C VAL A 32 23.96 5.40 -21.00
N GLY A 33 23.72 6.11 -19.88
CA GLY A 33 23.13 7.45 -19.87
C GLY A 33 21.61 7.47 -19.69
N TYR A 34 21.12 8.57 -19.10
CA TYR A 34 19.71 8.77 -18.79
C TYR A 34 18.84 8.84 -20.05
N ASP A 35 19.31 9.53 -21.10
CA ASP A 35 18.52 9.71 -22.32
C ASP A 35 18.23 8.37 -23.01
N LYS A 36 19.22 7.49 -23.09
CA LYS A 36 19.03 6.14 -23.66
C LYS A 36 18.09 5.31 -22.78
N TYR A 37 18.19 5.47 -21.46
CA TYR A 37 17.28 4.78 -20.54
C TYR A 37 15.84 5.23 -20.72
N VAL A 38 15.61 6.55 -20.85
CA VAL A 38 14.26 7.10 -21.12
C VAL A 38 13.72 6.63 -22.47
N GLN A 39 14.55 6.53 -23.51
CA GLN A 39 14.10 5.97 -24.78
C GLN A 39 13.74 4.48 -24.67
N ALA A 40 14.51 3.70 -23.92
CA ALA A 40 14.19 2.30 -23.65
C ALA A 40 12.86 2.16 -22.89
N LEU A 41 12.58 3.02 -21.91
CA LEU A 41 11.29 3.03 -21.20
C LEU A 41 10.09 3.29 -22.12
N LYS A 42 10.27 4.01 -23.21
CA LYS A 42 9.19 4.29 -24.19
C LYS A 42 8.81 3.07 -25.04
N THR A 43 9.74 2.14 -25.22
CA THR A 43 9.59 1.01 -26.16
C THR A 43 9.51 -0.35 -25.47
N ASP A 44 10.06 -0.48 -24.26
CA ASP A 44 10.04 -1.71 -23.48
C ASP A 44 9.08 -1.59 -22.29
N LYS A 45 7.93 -2.26 -22.42
CA LYS A 45 6.88 -2.27 -21.39
C LYS A 45 7.33 -2.93 -20.10
N VAL A 46 8.15 -3.98 -20.18
CA VAL A 46 8.65 -4.69 -18.98
C VAL A 46 9.60 -3.80 -18.19
N LEU A 47 10.52 -3.14 -18.91
CA LEU A 47 11.43 -2.17 -18.30
C LEU A 47 10.68 -0.98 -17.70
N PHE A 48 9.63 -0.51 -18.35
CA PHE A 48 8.78 0.56 -17.85
C PHE A 48 8.05 0.17 -16.56
N GLU A 49 7.44 -1.01 -16.51
CA GLU A 49 6.76 -1.52 -15.31
C GLU A 49 7.74 -1.73 -14.15
N GLU A 50 8.93 -2.25 -14.42
CA GLU A 50 9.99 -2.37 -13.42
C GLU A 50 10.43 -0.99 -12.91
N PHE A 51 10.61 -0.02 -13.80
CA PHE A 51 10.98 1.34 -13.44
C PHE A 51 9.96 1.96 -12.50
N VAL A 52 8.67 1.92 -12.85
CA VAL A 52 7.57 2.45 -12.02
C VAL A 52 7.57 1.77 -10.65
N GLY A 53 7.56 0.44 -10.60
CA GLY A 53 7.56 -0.31 -9.34
C GLY A 53 8.83 -0.09 -8.48
N TYR A 54 9.96 0.25 -9.11
CA TYR A 54 11.19 0.51 -8.38
C TYR A 54 11.29 1.93 -7.83
N ILE A 55 10.81 2.95 -8.54
CA ILE A 55 10.85 4.35 -8.08
C ILE A 55 9.75 4.66 -7.06
N THR A 56 8.59 4.00 -7.16
CA THR A 56 7.56 4.04 -6.13
C THR A 56 8.07 3.27 -4.90
N ILE A 57 8.24 3.97 -3.76
CA ILE A 57 8.78 3.34 -2.54
C ILE A 57 7.64 2.62 -1.83
N ASN A 58 7.42 1.36 -2.18
CA ASN A 58 6.33 0.53 -1.67
C ASN A 58 6.71 -0.17 -0.34
N VAL A 59 7.11 0.62 0.69
CA VAL A 59 7.30 0.08 2.05
C VAL A 59 5.98 0.16 2.78
N SER A 60 5.35 -1.00 2.97
CA SER A 60 4.07 -1.12 3.67
C SER A 60 4.11 -2.27 4.65
N GLU A 61 3.48 -2.09 5.79
CA GLU A 61 3.27 -3.10 6.82
C GLU A 61 1.99 -2.80 7.58
N PHE A 62 1.35 -3.83 8.09
CA PHE A 62 0.15 -3.68 8.90
C PHE A 62 0.47 -2.95 10.20
N TYR A 63 -0.43 -2.04 10.62
CA TYR A 63 -0.30 -1.27 11.86
C TYR A 63 1.05 -0.54 12.01
N ARG A 64 1.61 -0.09 10.88
CA ARG A 64 2.85 0.69 10.85
C ARG A 64 2.76 1.89 11.77
N ASN A 65 3.77 2.09 12.64
CA ASN A 65 3.76 3.08 13.72
C ASN A 65 2.62 2.82 14.76
N PRO A 66 2.74 1.79 15.60
CA PRO A 66 1.66 1.29 16.47
C PRO A 66 1.01 2.35 17.36
N GLU A 67 1.78 3.32 17.85
CA GLU A 67 1.26 4.41 18.68
C GLU A 67 0.23 5.28 17.94
N GLN A 68 0.41 5.47 16.63
CA GLN A 68 -0.55 6.22 15.83
C GLN A 68 -1.85 5.43 15.62
N TRP A 69 -1.74 4.12 15.43
CA TRP A 69 -2.91 3.23 15.34
C TRP A 69 -3.68 3.18 16.65
N LYS A 70 -2.98 3.12 17.77
CA LYS A 70 -3.59 3.19 19.08
C LYS A 70 -4.37 4.48 19.27
N TYR A 71 -3.77 5.63 18.95
CA TYR A 71 -4.46 6.93 19.01
C TYR A 71 -5.67 7.00 18.07
N LEU A 72 -5.53 6.46 16.84
CA LEU A 72 -6.62 6.38 15.88
C LEU A 72 -7.80 5.56 16.43
N GLU A 73 -7.54 4.39 17.01
CA GLU A 73 -8.58 3.50 17.56
C GLU A 73 -9.22 4.05 18.83
N GLU A 74 -8.42 4.59 19.76
CA GLU A 74 -8.92 5.01 21.08
C GLU A 74 -9.53 6.42 21.09
N THR A 75 -9.15 7.28 20.15
CA THR A 75 -9.56 8.70 20.15
C THR A 75 -10.25 9.09 18.84
N VAL A 76 -9.57 9.00 17.71
CA VAL A 76 -10.06 9.61 16.46
C VAL A 76 -11.32 8.90 15.94
N ILE A 77 -11.33 7.57 15.88
CA ILE A 77 -12.50 6.82 15.39
C ILE A 77 -13.74 7.06 16.26
N PRO A 78 -13.67 6.98 17.61
CA PRO A 78 -14.80 7.32 18.48
C PRO A 78 -15.33 8.75 18.27
N GLU A 79 -14.46 9.75 18.17
CA GLU A 79 -14.85 11.14 17.91
C GLU A 79 -15.53 11.30 16.55
N LEU A 80 -15.01 10.67 15.50
CA LEU A 80 -15.62 10.70 14.17
C LEU A 80 -17.01 10.04 14.17
N ILE A 81 -17.15 8.90 14.85
CA ILE A 81 -18.45 8.22 14.98
C ILE A 81 -19.45 9.08 15.77
N GLN A 82 -19.02 9.71 16.86
CA GLN A 82 -19.87 10.61 17.63
C GLN A 82 -20.34 11.80 16.79
N ARG A 83 -19.45 12.38 15.97
CA ARG A 83 -19.75 13.58 15.18
C ARG A 83 -20.54 13.31 13.90
N PHE A 84 -20.21 12.21 13.20
CA PHE A 84 -20.72 11.94 11.85
C PHE A 84 -21.52 10.63 11.73
N GLY A 85 -21.68 9.89 12.84
CA GLY A 85 -22.32 8.59 12.83
C GLY A 85 -21.45 7.48 12.28
N LYS A 86 -22.02 6.28 12.11
CA LYS A 86 -21.29 5.08 11.72
C LYS A 86 -21.05 4.92 10.21
N ASN A 87 -21.63 5.79 9.37
CA ASN A 87 -21.49 5.73 7.92
C ASN A 87 -20.25 6.52 7.42
N LEU A 88 -19.11 6.25 8.02
CA LEU A 88 -17.85 6.87 7.64
C LEU A 88 -17.38 6.37 6.27
N LYS A 89 -16.86 7.30 5.45
CA LYS A 89 -16.13 6.99 4.24
C LYS A 89 -14.65 7.31 4.46
N VAL A 90 -13.80 6.35 4.26
CA VAL A 90 -12.35 6.49 4.47
C VAL A 90 -11.63 6.32 3.16
N TRP A 91 -10.61 7.10 2.94
CA TRP A 91 -9.74 6.97 1.78
C TRP A 91 -8.30 6.71 2.24
N SER A 92 -7.77 5.55 1.83
CA SER A 92 -6.35 5.19 1.95
C SER A 92 -5.66 5.54 0.63
N ALA A 93 -4.97 6.68 0.62
CA ALA A 93 -4.24 7.18 -0.54
C ALA A 93 -2.82 6.61 -0.53
N ALA A 94 -2.35 6.06 -1.66
CA ALA A 94 -1.10 5.31 -1.79
C ALA A 94 -1.10 4.05 -0.90
N CYS A 95 -2.10 3.19 -1.11
CA CYS A 95 -2.38 2.02 -0.26
C CYS A 95 -1.38 0.88 -0.40
N SER A 96 -0.46 0.94 -1.35
CA SER A 96 0.56 -0.07 -1.62
C SER A 96 -0.02 -1.49 -1.68
N THR A 97 0.56 -2.43 -0.96
CA THR A 97 0.15 -3.84 -0.91
C THR A 97 -1.10 -4.11 -0.06
N GLY A 98 -1.82 -3.07 0.36
CA GLY A 98 -3.10 -3.19 1.07
C GLY A 98 -2.99 -3.27 2.58
N ASP A 99 -1.78 -3.23 3.14
CA ASP A 99 -1.54 -3.33 4.59
C ASP A 99 -2.29 -2.23 5.36
N GLU A 100 -2.26 -0.98 4.88
CA GLU A 100 -2.96 0.13 5.52
C GLU A 100 -4.49 0.02 5.42
N PRO A 101 -5.12 -0.12 4.23
CA PRO A 101 -6.57 -0.19 4.16
C PRO A 101 -7.15 -1.40 4.90
N TYR A 102 -6.47 -2.53 4.94
CA TYR A 102 -6.92 -3.68 5.73
C TYR A 102 -6.73 -3.45 7.24
N SER A 103 -5.67 -2.76 7.66
CA SER A 103 -5.53 -2.31 9.06
C SER A 103 -6.65 -1.36 9.45
N LEU A 104 -7.05 -0.42 8.56
CA LEU A 104 -8.19 0.46 8.78
C LEU A 104 -9.51 -0.32 8.92
N VAL A 105 -9.73 -1.37 8.11
CA VAL A 105 -10.90 -2.25 8.29
C VAL A 105 -10.90 -2.89 9.66
N MET A 106 -9.79 -3.45 10.09
CA MET A 106 -9.66 -4.12 11.39
C MET A 106 -9.85 -3.13 12.54
N ALA A 107 -9.24 -1.95 12.48
CA ALA A 107 -9.39 -0.89 13.48
C ALA A 107 -10.87 -0.43 13.59
N LEU A 108 -11.50 -0.12 12.47
CA LEU A 108 -12.90 0.27 12.43
C LEU A 108 -13.85 -0.83 12.92
N SER A 109 -13.52 -2.11 12.70
CA SER A 109 -14.34 -3.25 13.12
C SER A 109 -14.49 -3.39 14.63
N ARG A 110 -13.64 -2.71 15.42
CA ARG A 110 -13.79 -2.61 16.87
C ARG A 110 -14.94 -1.70 17.29
N HIS A 111 -15.40 -0.82 16.41
CA HIS A 111 -16.37 0.23 16.72
C HIS A 111 -17.67 0.11 15.91
N ILE A 112 -17.61 -0.42 14.69
CA ILE A 112 -18.76 -0.54 13.79
C ILE A 112 -18.80 -1.91 13.11
N PRO A 113 -19.97 -2.42 12.75
CA PRO A 113 -20.10 -3.69 12.02
C PRO A 113 -19.33 -3.66 10.69
N LEU A 114 -18.67 -4.76 10.34
CA LEU A 114 -17.89 -4.88 9.10
C LEU A 114 -18.67 -4.45 7.85
N GLN A 115 -19.96 -4.77 7.79
CA GLN A 115 -20.83 -4.46 6.65
C GLN A 115 -21.04 -2.95 6.43
N GLN A 116 -20.80 -2.15 7.44
CA GLN A 116 -20.92 -0.68 7.38
C GLN A 116 -19.59 0.01 7.03
N ILE A 117 -18.46 -0.73 7.07
CA ILE A 117 -17.15 -0.17 6.75
C ILE A 117 -17.02 0.08 5.26
N ARG A 118 -16.67 1.31 4.89
CA ARG A 118 -16.46 1.75 3.50
C ARG A 118 -15.11 2.42 3.37
N ILE A 119 -14.19 1.77 2.68
CA ILE A 119 -12.84 2.27 2.43
C ILE A 119 -12.60 2.29 0.93
N TYR A 120 -12.06 3.38 0.43
CA TYR A 120 -11.48 3.48 -0.90
C TYR A 120 -9.97 3.41 -0.74
N ALA A 121 -9.32 2.56 -1.51
CA ALA A 121 -7.88 2.36 -1.46
C ALA A 121 -7.30 2.51 -2.87
N THR A 122 -6.40 3.45 -3.05
CA THR A 122 -5.84 3.78 -4.37
C THR A 122 -4.32 3.76 -4.33
N ASP A 123 -3.71 3.34 -5.43
CA ASP A 123 -2.27 3.44 -5.66
C ASP A 123 -1.99 3.63 -7.15
N LEU A 124 -0.85 4.25 -7.47
CA LEU A 124 -0.39 4.42 -8.85
C LEU A 124 0.23 3.14 -9.41
N ASP A 125 0.79 2.30 -8.54
CA ASP A 125 1.45 1.05 -8.92
C ASP A 125 0.45 -0.10 -9.02
N LYS A 126 0.14 -0.51 -10.25
CA LYS A 126 -0.79 -1.62 -10.52
C LYS A 126 -0.30 -2.96 -9.96
N GLN A 127 1.00 -3.16 -9.78
CA GLN A 127 1.55 -4.42 -9.27
C GLN A 127 1.26 -4.56 -7.77
N VAL A 128 1.40 -3.47 -6.99
CA VAL A 128 1.06 -3.51 -5.56
C VAL A 128 -0.45 -3.64 -5.36
N ILE A 129 -1.27 -3.02 -6.20
CA ILE A 129 -2.73 -3.22 -6.22
C ILE A 129 -3.08 -4.69 -6.48
N ALA A 130 -2.46 -5.33 -7.47
CA ALA A 130 -2.67 -6.75 -7.73
C ALA A 130 -2.28 -7.60 -6.53
N LYS A 131 -1.15 -7.29 -5.88
CA LYS A 131 -0.71 -7.98 -4.67
C LYS A 131 -1.68 -7.77 -3.50
N ALA A 132 -2.16 -6.55 -3.27
CA ALA A 132 -3.19 -6.26 -2.26
C ALA A 132 -4.43 -7.16 -2.44
N LYS A 133 -4.89 -7.32 -3.67
CA LYS A 133 -6.05 -8.16 -4.01
C LYS A 133 -5.83 -9.66 -3.74
N THR A 134 -4.58 -10.15 -3.69
CA THR A 134 -4.31 -11.55 -3.29
C THR A 134 -4.64 -11.80 -1.82
N GLY A 135 -4.36 -10.83 -0.96
CA GLY A 135 -4.52 -10.94 0.48
C GLY A 135 -3.51 -11.89 1.14
N LEU A 136 -2.33 -12.11 0.50
CA LEU A 136 -1.27 -12.98 1.00
C LEU A 136 -0.07 -12.14 1.47
N TYR A 137 0.37 -12.36 2.70
CA TYR A 137 1.39 -11.56 3.36
C TYR A 137 2.45 -12.42 4.02
N GLY A 138 3.69 -11.93 4.05
CA GLY A 138 4.77 -12.54 4.83
C GLY A 138 4.62 -12.24 6.32
N GLU A 139 5.25 -13.05 7.15
CA GLU A 139 5.22 -12.92 8.61
C GLU A 139 5.63 -11.52 9.08
N LYS A 140 6.68 -10.97 8.50
CA LYS A 140 7.17 -9.61 8.82
C LYS A 140 6.11 -8.52 8.56
N SER A 141 5.33 -8.66 7.50
CA SER A 141 4.31 -7.66 7.15
C SER A 141 3.20 -7.55 8.19
N ILE A 142 2.87 -8.66 8.86
CA ILE A 142 1.80 -8.75 9.86
C ILE A 142 2.30 -8.67 11.32
N GLU A 143 3.57 -8.42 11.53
CA GLU A 143 4.18 -8.40 12.87
C GLU A 143 3.52 -7.35 13.78
N GLY A 144 3.17 -6.18 13.22
CA GLY A 144 2.51 -5.09 13.94
C GLY A 144 1.02 -5.29 14.23
N VAL A 145 0.40 -6.36 13.71
CA VAL A 145 -1.04 -6.61 13.93
C VAL A 145 -1.28 -7.02 15.39
N PRO A 146 -2.24 -6.42 16.12
CA PRO A 146 -2.65 -6.87 17.44
C PRO A 146 -3.02 -8.36 17.45
N GLU A 147 -2.56 -9.10 18.47
CA GLU A 147 -2.67 -10.56 18.52
C GLU A 147 -4.12 -11.10 18.44
N ASP A 148 -5.08 -10.38 19.01
CA ASP A 148 -6.50 -10.71 18.91
C ASP A 148 -7.01 -10.63 17.46
N LEU A 149 -6.62 -9.57 16.73
CA LEU A 149 -6.96 -9.36 15.33
C LEU A 149 -6.21 -10.33 14.40
N LYS A 150 -4.95 -10.62 14.73
CA LYS A 150 -4.14 -11.58 13.99
C LYS A 150 -4.74 -12.98 14.05
N LYS A 151 -5.12 -13.44 15.24
CA LYS A 151 -5.81 -14.72 15.42
C LYS A 151 -7.17 -14.78 14.74
N LYS A 152 -7.88 -13.65 14.72
CA LYS A 152 -9.22 -13.57 14.15
C LYS A 152 -9.22 -13.51 12.62
N TYR A 153 -8.29 -12.77 12.03
CA TYR A 153 -8.35 -12.40 10.63
C TYR A 153 -7.22 -12.93 9.74
N PHE A 154 -6.24 -13.64 10.30
CA PHE A 154 -5.18 -14.23 9.51
C PHE A 154 -5.09 -15.74 9.71
N THR A 155 -4.95 -16.44 8.59
CA THR A 155 -4.72 -17.91 8.57
C THR A 155 -3.36 -18.18 7.97
N LYS A 156 -2.52 -18.95 8.66
CA LYS A 156 -1.20 -19.36 8.14
C LYS A 156 -1.36 -20.34 7.00
N ILE A 157 -0.74 -20.07 5.86
CA ILE A 157 -0.71 -20.91 4.67
C ILE A 157 0.76 -21.06 4.21
N GLY A 158 1.38 -22.17 4.58
CA GLY A 158 2.82 -22.37 4.32
C GLY A 158 3.67 -21.27 4.98
N PRO A 159 4.53 -20.56 4.22
CA PRO A 159 5.37 -19.48 4.72
C PRO A 159 4.63 -18.13 4.83
N SER A 160 3.37 -18.07 4.40
CA SER A 160 2.58 -16.83 4.30
C SER A 160 1.34 -16.87 5.20
N TYR A 161 0.71 -15.72 5.33
CA TYR A 161 -0.57 -15.54 6.03
C TYR A 161 -1.60 -14.98 5.06
N LYS A 162 -2.77 -15.64 4.99
CA LYS A 162 -3.91 -15.15 4.23
C LYS A 162 -4.82 -14.35 5.13
N ILE A 163 -5.15 -13.13 4.72
CA ILE A 163 -6.15 -12.31 5.40
C ILE A 163 -7.56 -12.85 5.10
N ALA A 164 -8.47 -12.78 6.08
CA ALA A 164 -9.84 -13.24 5.95
C ALA A 164 -10.57 -12.52 4.80
N ASP A 165 -11.34 -13.27 4.02
CA ASP A 165 -12.05 -12.76 2.86
C ASP A 165 -13.08 -11.68 3.25
N GLU A 166 -13.64 -11.73 4.46
CA GLU A 166 -14.53 -10.71 5.00
C GLU A 166 -13.84 -9.35 5.21
N ILE A 167 -12.55 -9.33 5.56
CA ILE A 167 -11.74 -8.11 5.66
C ILE A 167 -11.36 -7.64 4.26
N LYS A 168 -10.88 -8.56 3.42
CA LYS A 168 -10.45 -8.27 2.04
C LYS A 168 -11.55 -7.67 1.18
N ALA A 169 -12.80 -8.04 1.43
CA ALA A 169 -13.96 -7.57 0.68
C ALA A 169 -14.43 -6.15 1.07
N ARG A 170 -13.87 -5.53 2.11
CA ARG A 170 -14.34 -4.22 2.57
C ARG A 170 -13.75 -3.03 1.81
N PRO A 171 -12.42 -2.95 1.57
CA PRO A 171 -11.89 -1.87 0.75
C PRO A 171 -12.22 -2.06 -0.74
N THR A 172 -12.63 -0.98 -1.40
CA THR A 172 -12.59 -0.90 -2.86
C THR A 172 -11.18 -0.51 -3.26
N VAL A 173 -10.40 -1.49 -3.73
CA VAL A 173 -9.00 -1.30 -4.14
C VAL A 173 -8.95 -1.02 -5.65
N ILE A 174 -8.47 0.18 -6.01
CA ILE A 174 -8.45 0.70 -7.39
C ILE A 174 -7.04 1.12 -7.77
#